data_dd7270c4385db1d871e8c1e3ba8b7e6d
#
_entry.id   dd7270c4385db1d871e8c1e3ba8b7e6d
#
_cell.length_a   1.000
_cell.length_b   1.000
_cell.length_c   1.000
_cell.angle_alpha   90.00
_cell.angle_beta   90.00
_cell.angle_gamma   90.00
#
_symmetry.space_group_name_H-M   'P 1'
#
loop_
_entity.id
_entity.type
_entity.pdbx_description
1 polymer ?
#
loop_
_entity_poly.entity_id
_entity_poly.type
_entity_poly.pdbx_seq_one_letter_code
_entity_poly.pdbx_strand_id
1 'polypeptide(L)'
;NVKQGESIAGLEIEMEEDGVALNEVVVSTYRRNDTEMSLLEGMKAQVQVASGISSQQIAKTLDRDASEVVKRVPGISVIDDRFVVVRGLSQRYNNVWINGNSSPSLESDSRAFSFDMLPSSQIENMIIYKSPAPEIPADFAGGFIRISTKSLPLRNSIQIGYTTGFNTNTQFVKTRLNPGSTTDWLGFDLNKRPLPNGMPSHMDVTGSNPAEVTRLTRSFNNDWRVKSYYPIPDQRLSLTINRRFETEGGTDIGMTTYINYSNTYKTIQDITNARFGIYSSDADKPVYLNDYVDNQYSNDVRLGAMHNWAFVFDGKNKLEFRNLFNMLGKNRLTERSGERNVSGLTYREETEMLYQSRLSYLGQLTGNHFLDEKKLHSLAWNMGYSYAYRTEPDRRIVVNQAGMSDGVDVSQLKVGNESIKRYFQSLSDHVFSGSVDYKGTVPMGEILSTVKGGLISEYRTRNYTPREFIYRYENLSLEERAYYLYLPYEEMMSEDWLSADKVFIDEITDKKNAYEAYNIYGAGYGAIELPMGKFNVYAGL
;
A
#
# COMPACT_ATOMS: atom_id res chain seq x y z
N ASN A 1 44.20 -27.64 50.81
CA ASN A 1 45.43 -26.85 50.91
C ASN A 1 46.64 -27.76 50.79
N VAL A 2 47.18 -27.90 49.59
CA VAL A 2 48.44 -28.61 49.33
C VAL A 2 49.58 -27.64 49.56
N LYS A 3 50.53 -27.99 50.40
CA LYS A 3 51.75 -27.19 50.61
C LYS A 3 52.73 -27.42 49.48
N GLN A 4 53.45 -26.39 49.10
CA GLN A 4 54.41 -26.43 48.01
C GLN A 4 55.55 -27.44 48.35
N GLY A 5 55.64 -28.53 47.52
CA GLY A 5 56.64 -29.58 47.66
C GLY A 5 56.11 -30.97 48.05
N GLU A 6 54.81 -31.14 48.31
CA GLU A 6 54.20 -32.44 48.60
C GLU A 6 53.59 -33.04 47.32
N SER A 7 54.04 -34.22 46.90
CA SER A 7 53.38 -34.99 45.87
C SER A 7 52.37 -35.96 46.50
N ILE A 8 51.10 -35.72 46.22
CA ILE A 8 50.00 -36.61 46.62
C ILE A 8 49.82 -37.64 45.47
N ALA A 9 50.22 -38.87 45.70
CA ALA A 9 49.92 -39.97 44.83
C ALA A 9 48.63 -40.61 45.30
N GLY A 10 47.59 -40.66 44.44
CA GLY A 10 46.29 -41.34 44.72
C GLY A 10 45.18 -40.42 45.18
N LEU A 11 45.07 -39.19 44.68
CA LEU A 11 43.92 -38.36 44.89
C LEU A 11 42.75 -38.88 43.99
N GLU A 12 41.82 -39.65 44.55
CA GLU A 12 40.52 -39.91 43.92
C GLU A 12 39.62 -38.72 44.24
N ILE A 13 39.22 -38.01 43.21
CA ILE A 13 38.18 -36.96 43.28
C ILE A 13 36.87 -37.60 42.82
N GLU A 14 36.02 -38.01 43.76
CA GLU A 14 34.62 -38.33 43.49
C GLU A 14 33.91 -37.01 43.15
N MET A 15 33.51 -36.86 41.88
CA MET A 15 32.60 -35.79 41.47
C MET A 15 31.18 -36.31 41.65
N GLU A 16 30.46 -35.81 42.66
CA GLU A 16 29.00 -35.93 42.70
C GLU A 16 28.45 -35.00 41.57
N GLU A 17 27.64 -35.59 40.68
CA GLU A 17 26.77 -34.80 39.83
C GLU A 17 25.81 -34.03 40.74
N ASP A 18 26.05 -32.75 40.94
CA ASP A 18 25.06 -31.83 41.48
C ASP A 18 23.95 -31.70 40.43
N GLY A 19 22.99 -32.59 40.49
CA GLY A 19 21.77 -32.56 39.72
C GLY A 19 20.97 -31.34 40.14
N VAL A 20 21.39 -30.15 39.69
CA VAL A 20 20.48 -29.02 39.62
C VAL A 20 19.37 -29.48 38.69
N ALA A 21 18.25 -29.91 39.29
CA ALA A 21 17.00 -30.05 38.55
C ALA A 21 16.74 -28.69 37.91
N LEU A 22 17.14 -28.54 36.67
CA LEU A 22 16.65 -27.46 35.80
C LEU A 22 15.14 -27.61 35.85
N ASN A 23 14.46 -26.72 36.55
CA ASN A 23 13.04 -26.54 36.41
C ASN A 23 12.75 -26.64 34.93
N GLU A 24 11.90 -27.56 34.57
CA GLU A 24 11.50 -27.84 33.21
C GLU A 24 11.23 -26.48 32.52
N VAL A 25 12.16 -26.04 31.70
CA VAL A 25 11.95 -24.88 30.85
C VAL A 25 10.88 -25.36 29.90
N VAL A 26 9.63 -24.98 30.16
CA VAL A 26 8.53 -25.13 29.22
C VAL A 26 8.93 -24.38 27.99
N VAL A 27 9.56 -25.06 27.04
CA VAL A 27 9.88 -24.52 25.74
C VAL A 27 8.53 -24.26 25.09
N SER A 28 8.13 -23.01 25.07
CA SER A 28 6.93 -22.54 24.39
C SER A 28 6.98 -23.05 22.94
N THR A 29 6.03 -23.91 22.61
CA THR A 29 6.03 -24.77 21.42
C THR A 29 5.71 -24.03 20.12
N TYR A 30 5.67 -22.71 20.14
CA TYR A 30 5.44 -21.90 18.94
C TYR A 30 6.78 -21.50 18.33
N ARG A 31 7.02 -22.02 17.12
CA ARG A 31 8.20 -21.66 16.34
C ARG A 31 8.22 -20.15 16.09
N ARG A 32 9.29 -19.51 16.49
CA ARG A 32 9.54 -18.11 16.18
C ARG A 32 9.81 -17.97 14.68
N ASN A 33 9.26 -16.93 14.05
CA ASN A 33 9.50 -16.61 12.63
C ASN A 33 10.02 -15.18 12.46
N ASP A 34 10.42 -14.54 13.55
CA ASP A 34 10.88 -13.16 13.63
C ASP A 34 12.40 -13.01 13.46
N THR A 35 13.16 -14.11 13.64
CA THR A 35 14.61 -14.12 13.49
C THR A 35 15.04 -14.58 12.10
N GLU A 36 16.23 -14.18 11.67
CA GLU A 36 16.82 -14.62 10.41
C GLU A 36 17.03 -16.13 10.35
N MET A 37 17.54 -16.72 11.44
CA MET A 37 17.78 -18.16 11.54
C MET A 37 16.47 -18.96 11.43
N SER A 38 15.45 -18.58 12.19
CA SER A 38 14.16 -19.29 12.16
C SER A 38 13.46 -19.19 10.79
N LEU A 39 13.61 -18.05 10.11
CA LEU A 39 13.10 -17.88 8.76
C LEU A 39 13.85 -18.78 7.76
N LEU A 40 15.18 -18.83 7.82
CA LEU A 40 16.02 -19.71 6.98
C LEU A 40 15.70 -21.19 7.20
N GLU A 41 15.56 -21.63 8.45
CA GLU A 41 15.15 -22.99 8.78
C GLU A 41 13.74 -23.28 8.24
N GLY A 42 12.82 -22.29 8.35
CA GLY A 42 11.48 -22.40 7.80
C GLY A 42 11.48 -22.58 6.29
N MET A 43 12.30 -21.82 5.58
CA MET A 43 12.45 -21.91 4.12
C MET A 43 13.14 -23.22 3.69
N LYS A 44 14.15 -23.69 4.43
CA LYS A 44 14.81 -25.00 4.17
C LYS A 44 13.86 -26.19 4.33
N ALA A 45 12.91 -26.10 5.25
CA ALA A 45 11.91 -27.14 5.49
C ALA A 45 10.77 -27.16 4.46
N GLN A 46 10.72 -26.19 3.54
CA GLN A 46 9.69 -26.10 2.50
C GLN A 46 10.19 -26.71 1.19
N VAL A 47 9.27 -27.29 0.44
CA VAL A 47 9.56 -27.87 -0.89
C VAL A 47 9.63 -26.76 -1.96
N GLN A 48 8.97 -25.64 -1.71
CA GLN A 48 8.89 -24.51 -2.65
C GLN A 48 10.18 -23.68 -2.65
N VAL A 49 10.51 -23.15 -3.83
CA VAL A 49 11.55 -22.12 -3.94
C VAL A 49 11.02 -20.82 -3.32
N ALA A 50 11.58 -20.45 -2.19
CA ALA A 50 11.19 -19.27 -1.44
C ALA A 50 12.38 -18.37 -1.12
N SER A 51 12.10 -17.08 -0.98
CA SER A 51 13.03 -16.07 -0.45
C SER A 51 12.28 -15.21 0.55
N GLY A 52 12.92 -14.73 1.59
CA GLY A 52 12.22 -13.94 2.58
C GLY A 52 13.12 -13.03 3.39
N ILE A 53 12.49 -12.18 4.20
CA ILE A 53 13.12 -11.24 5.11
C ILE A 53 12.40 -11.27 6.47
N SER A 54 13.15 -11.28 7.56
CA SER A 54 12.62 -11.32 8.93
C SER A 54 12.56 -9.93 9.56
N SER A 55 11.76 -9.77 10.62
CA SER A 55 11.72 -8.51 11.39
C SER A 55 13.08 -8.15 11.99
N GLN A 56 13.91 -9.13 12.32
CA GLN A 56 15.28 -8.91 12.79
C GLN A 56 16.16 -8.23 11.73
N GLN A 57 16.02 -8.62 10.46
CA GLN A 57 16.72 -7.99 9.34
C GLN A 57 16.14 -6.61 9.05
N ILE A 58 14.82 -6.48 9.04
CA ILE A 58 14.12 -5.20 8.83
C ILE A 58 14.53 -4.16 9.89
N ALA A 59 14.66 -4.57 11.15
CA ALA A 59 15.06 -3.67 12.24
C ALA A 59 16.48 -3.10 12.11
N LYS A 60 17.36 -3.73 11.31
CA LYS A 60 18.72 -3.25 11.01
C LYS A 60 18.74 -2.20 9.89
N THR A 61 17.60 -1.96 9.24
CA THR A 61 17.45 -1.05 8.11
C THR A 61 16.59 0.15 8.50
N LEU A 62 16.65 1.20 7.71
CA LEU A 62 15.83 2.41 7.88
C LEU A 62 14.58 2.38 6.98
N ASP A 63 14.20 1.20 6.50
CA ASP A 63 13.06 1.03 5.61
C ASP A 63 11.75 1.46 6.28
N ARG A 64 10.95 2.25 5.58
CA ARG A 64 9.73 2.85 6.12
C ARG A 64 8.51 1.95 6.00
N ASP A 65 8.44 1.21 4.88
CA ASP A 65 7.28 0.41 4.52
C ASP A 65 7.69 -0.87 3.78
N ALA A 66 6.72 -1.72 3.52
CA ALA A 66 6.93 -3.01 2.87
C ALA A 66 7.52 -2.89 1.47
N SER A 67 7.33 -1.76 0.76
CA SER A 67 7.89 -1.55 -0.56
C SER A 67 9.41 -1.39 -0.53
N GLU A 68 9.93 -0.71 0.48
CA GLU A 68 11.38 -0.56 0.70
C GLU A 68 12.00 -1.88 1.20
N VAL A 69 11.32 -2.56 2.12
CA VAL A 69 11.74 -3.86 2.67
C VAL A 69 11.91 -4.91 1.56
N VAL A 70 10.93 -5.02 0.68
CA VAL A 70 10.91 -6.08 -0.34
C VAL A 70 12.00 -5.90 -1.40
N LYS A 71 12.50 -4.69 -1.64
CA LYS A 71 13.64 -4.40 -2.54
C LYS A 71 14.91 -5.16 -2.14
N ARG A 72 15.01 -5.59 -0.88
CA ARG A 72 16.16 -6.35 -0.35
C ARG A 72 16.10 -7.85 -0.64
N VAL A 73 14.95 -8.33 -1.12
CA VAL A 73 14.77 -9.74 -1.46
C VAL A 73 15.25 -10.01 -2.87
N PRO A 74 16.17 -11.00 -3.10
CA PRO A 74 16.70 -11.28 -4.42
C PRO A 74 15.63 -11.61 -5.48
N GLY A 75 15.77 -11.02 -6.68
CA GLY A 75 14.85 -11.23 -7.79
C GLY A 75 13.56 -10.41 -7.71
N ILE A 76 13.56 -9.37 -6.89
CA ILE A 76 12.45 -8.44 -6.72
C ILE A 76 12.89 -7.04 -7.17
N SER A 77 12.00 -6.36 -7.88
CA SER A 77 12.08 -4.92 -8.14
C SER A 77 10.76 -4.24 -7.76
N VAL A 78 10.81 -2.93 -7.58
CA VAL A 78 9.62 -2.14 -7.20
C VAL A 78 9.43 -1.01 -8.19
N ILE A 79 8.21 -0.85 -8.68
CA ILE A 79 7.79 0.21 -9.60
C ILE A 79 6.95 1.21 -8.81
N ASP A 80 7.09 2.51 -9.12
CA ASP A 80 6.35 3.62 -8.49
C ASP A 80 6.47 3.65 -6.96
N ASP A 81 7.57 3.13 -6.41
CA ASP A 81 7.83 2.97 -4.97
C ASP A 81 6.74 2.21 -4.18
N ARG A 82 5.87 1.45 -4.87
CA ARG A 82 4.74 0.75 -4.24
C ARG A 82 4.40 -0.63 -4.82
N PHE A 83 4.71 -0.90 -6.08
CA PHE A 83 4.32 -2.16 -6.73
C PHE A 83 5.49 -3.11 -6.90
N VAL A 84 5.30 -4.32 -6.48
CA VAL A 84 6.31 -5.38 -6.53
C VAL A 84 6.24 -6.12 -7.86
N VAL A 85 7.40 -6.27 -8.48
CA VAL A 85 7.64 -7.05 -9.70
C VAL A 85 8.54 -8.23 -9.33
N VAL A 86 8.07 -9.44 -9.53
CA VAL A 86 8.80 -10.68 -9.24
C VAL A 86 9.31 -11.30 -10.52
N ARG A 87 10.62 -11.50 -10.62
CA ARG A 87 11.28 -12.11 -11.81
C ARG A 87 10.93 -11.41 -13.13
N GLY A 88 10.75 -10.09 -13.11
CA GLY A 88 10.41 -9.28 -14.28
C GLY A 88 8.93 -9.33 -14.69
N LEU A 89 8.07 -10.10 -14.01
CA LEU A 89 6.64 -10.16 -14.29
C LEU A 89 5.90 -9.03 -13.57
N SER A 90 5.01 -8.37 -14.31
CA SER A 90 4.21 -7.24 -13.82
C SER A 90 3.48 -7.56 -12.51
N GLN A 91 3.27 -6.54 -11.68
CA GLN A 91 2.64 -6.61 -10.36
C GLN A 91 1.27 -7.31 -10.35
N ARG A 92 0.50 -7.25 -11.44
CA ARG A 92 -0.81 -7.91 -11.56
C ARG A 92 -0.75 -9.44 -11.55
N TYR A 93 0.44 -10.02 -11.77
CA TYR A 93 0.67 -11.47 -11.77
C TYR A 93 1.15 -11.98 -10.41
N ASN A 94 1.21 -11.12 -9.40
CA ASN A 94 1.52 -11.51 -8.03
C ASN A 94 0.25 -11.64 -7.21
N ASN A 95 0.24 -12.60 -6.29
CA ASN A 95 -0.79 -12.72 -5.27
C ASN A 95 -0.18 -12.36 -3.90
N VAL A 96 -0.86 -11.54 -3.12
CA VAL A 96 -0.35 -11.06 -1.83
C VAL A 96 -1.35 -11.39 -0.73
N TRP A 97 -0.87 -12.11 0.27
CA TRP A 97 -1.63 -12.45 1.46
C TRP A 97 -1.00 -11.85 2.71
N ILE A 98 -1.84 -11.29 3.56
CA ILE A 98 -1.43 -10.76 4.86
C ILE A 98 -2.08 -11.64 5.93
N ASN A 99 -1.23 -12.27 6.77
CA ASN A 99 -1.63 -13.22 7.82
C ASN A 99 -2.54 -14.38 7.33
N GLY A 100 -2.39 -14.80 6.07
CA GLY A 100 -3.16 -15.90 5.50
C GLY A 100 -4.44 -15.50 4.78
N ASN A 101 -4.75 -14.21 4.67
CA ASN A 101 -5.88 -13.70 3.91
C ASN A 101 -5.42 -12.86 2.72
N SER A 102 -6.18 -12.90 1.65
CA SER A 102 -5.97 -12.09 0.45
C SER A 102 -6.04 -10.61 0.78
N SER A 103 -5.10 -9.84 0.25
CA SER A 103 -5.06 -8.40 0.45
C SER A 103 -6.00 -7.68 -0.52
N PRO A 104 -6.66 -6.59 -0.09
CA PRO A 104 -7.46 -5.76 -0.97
C PRO A 104 -6.56 -4.90 -1.86
N SER A 105 -7.08 -4.42 -2.99
CA SER A 105 -6.36 -3.53 -3.89
C SER A 105 -6.93 -2.12 -3.89
N LEU A 106 -6.04 -1.14 -4.00
CA LEU A 106 -6.34 0.29 -4.11
C LEU A 106 -6.27 0.82 -5.55
N GLU A 107 -6.04 -0.07 -6.53
CA GLU A 107 -5.88 0.32 -7.93
C GLU A 107 -7.15 0.02 -8.73
N SER A 108 -7.59 1.00 -9.54
CA SER A 108 -8.83 0.88 -10.32
C SER A 108 -8.75 -0.12 -11.48
N ASP A 109 -7.55 -0.38 -11.98
CA ASP A 109 -7.28 -1.16 -13.19
C ASP A 109 -6.59 -2.50 -12.93
N SER A 110 -6.23 -2.79 -11.69
CA SER A 110 -5.52 -4.02 -11.34
C SER A 110 -5.81 -4.51 -9.92
N ARG A 111 -5.46 -5.79 -9.65
CA ARG A 111 -5.50 -6.37 -8.30
C ARG A 111 -4.19 -6.20 -7.54
N ALA A 112 -3.31 -5.33 -7.99
CA ALA A 112 -2.02 -5.14 -7.37
C ALA A 112 -2.14 -4.58 -5.94
N PHE A 113 -1.37 -5.15 -5.02
CA PHE A 113 -1.26 -4.64 -3.66
C PHE A 113 -0.26 -3.48 -3.60
N SER A 114 -0.64 -2.42 -2.91
CA SER A 114 0.22 -1.25 -2.68
C SER A 114 1.08 -1.46 -1.43
N PHE A 115 2.33 -1.87 -1.60
CA PHE A 115 3.24 -2.21 -0.49
C PHE A 115 3.63 -0.99 0.36
N ASP A 116 3.54 0.21 -0.16
CA ASP A 116 3.75 1.46 0.58
C ASP A 116 2.72 1.70 1.69
N MET A 117 1.58 0.98 1.66
CA MET A 117 0.54 1.07 2.69
C MET A 117 0.90 0.38 4.00
N LEU A 118 1.82 -0.59 3.99
CA LEU A 118 2.15 -1.38 5.17
C LEU A 118 3.48 -0.91 5.80
N PRO A 119 3.46 -0.31 7.00
CA PRO A 119 4.68 0.09 7.71
C PRO A 119 5.60 -1.09 8.01
N SER A 120 6.90 -0.93 7.78
CA SER A 120 7.91 -1.98 8.00
C SER A 120 7.93 -2.52 9.42
N SER A 121 7.68 -1.67 10.40
CA SER A 121 7.67 -2.00 11.84
C SER A 121 6.54 -2.93 12.28
N GLN A 122 5.46 -3.05 11.47
CA GLN A 122 4.34 -3.97 11.71
C GLN A 122 4.64 -5.39 11.20
N ILE A 123 5.65 -5.56 10.34
CA ILE A 123 6.01 -6.80 9.69
C ILE A 123 6.82 -7.70 10.63
N GLU A 124 6.40 -8.94 10.81
CA GLU A 124 7.16 -9.99 11.47
C GLU A 124 8.10 -10.69 10.48
N ASN A 125 7.57 -11.08 9.33
CA ASN A 125 8.34 -11.60 8.21
C ASN A 125 7.58 -11.40 6.89
N MET A 126 8.32 -11.49 5.79
CA MET A 126 7.78 -11.53 4.43
C MET A 126 8.46 -12.66 3.68
N ILE A 127 7.68 -13.57 3.11
CA ILE A 127 8.16 -14.71 2.33
C ILE A 127 7.57 -14.65 0.93
N ILE A 128 8.40 -14.83 -0.08
CA ILE A 128 8.02 -14.79 -1.48
C ILE A 128 8.27 -16.18 -2.07
N TYR A 129 7.20 -16.86 -2.40
CA TYR A 129 7.21 -18.16 -3.05
C TYR A 129 7.28 -17.96 -4.56
N LYS A 130 8.24 -18.62 -5.18
CA LYS A 130 8.54 -18.49 -6.62
C LYS A 130 8.15 -19.75 -7.40
N SER A 131 7.71 -20.80 -6.72
CA SER A 131 7.17 -22.03 -7.30
C SER A 131 5.80 -22.35 -6.70
N PRO A 132 4.89 -22.98 -7.47
CA PRO A 132 3.58 -23.38 -6.97
C PRO A 132 3.67 -24.53 -5.96
N ALA A 133 2.60 -24.69 -5.17
CA ALA A 133 2.38 -25.84 -4.30
C ALA A 133 0.86 -26.00 -4.11
N PRO A 134 0.35 -27.21 -3.79
CA PRO A 134 -1.08 -27.43 -3.62
C PRO A 134 -1.73 -26.52 -2.58
N GLU A 135 -1.04 -26.19 -1.50
CA GLU A 135 -1.50 -25.31 -0.42
C GLU A 135 -1.45 -23.80 -0.75
N ILE A 136 -1.01 -23.43 -1.94
CA ILE A 136 -0.89 -22.04 -2.39
C ILE A 136 -1.87 -21.82 -3.54
N PRO A 137 -2.66 -20.72 -3.53
CA PRO A 137 -3.53 -20.39 -4.65
C PRO A 137 -2.80 -20.37 -5.98
N ALA A 138 -3.39 -20.93 -7.02
CA ALA A 138 -2.76 -21.08 -8.34
C ALA A 138 -2.83 -19.80 -9.21
N ASP A 139 -3.43 -18.72 -8.72
CA ASP A 139 -3.69 -17.48 -9.47
C ASP A 139 -2.51 -16.50 -9.48
N PHE A 140 -1.28 -17.01 -9.50
CA PHE A 140 -0.07 -16.20 -9.67
C PHE A 140 0.88 -16.79 -10.70
N ALA A 141 1.62 -15.93 -11.39
CA ALA A 141 2.71 -16.32 -12.30
C ALA A 141 4.05 -15.70 -11.88
N GLY A 142 4.04 -14.53 -11.26
CA GLY A 142 5.23 -13.85 -10.74
C GLY A 142 5.70 -14.47 -9.42
N GLY A 143 4.92 -14.28 -8.38
CA GLY A 143 5.18 -14.79 -7.05
C GLY A 143 3.97 -14.72 -6.14
N PHE A 144 3.91 -15.64 -5.18
CA PHE A 144 2.98 -15.57 -4.06
C PHE A 144 3.71 -14.97 -2.86
N ILE A 145 3.22 -13.83 -2.37
CA ILE A 145 3.86 -13.05 -1.32
C ILE A 145 3.05 -13.19 -0.04
N ARG A 146 3.65 -13.79 0.97
CA ARG A 146 3.04 -13.94 2.30
C ARG A 146 3.70 -12.94 3.25
N ILE A 147 2.90 -12.08 3.85
CA ILE A 147 3.32 -11.13 4.88
C ILE A 147 2.69 -11.55 6.19
N SER A 148 3.50 -11.71 7.23
CA SER A 148 3.04 -11.94 8.59
C SER A 148 3.23 -10.69 9.43
N THR A 149 2.23 -10.29 10.22
CA THR A 149 2.34 -9.17 11.16
C THR A 149 2.64 -9.66 12.56
N LYS A 150 3.29 -8.83 13.37
CA LYS A 150 3.63 -9.12 14.77
C LYS A 150 2.38 -9.47 15.59
N SER A 151 2.45 -10.47 16.44
CA SER A 151 1.31 -10.97 17.21
C SER A 151 1.68 -11.21 18.67
N LEU A 152 2.17 -12.40 19.04
CA LEU A 152 2.49 -12.73 20.41
C LEU A 152 3.85 -12.13 20.83
N PRO A 153 3.90 -11.17 21.76
CA PRO A 153 5.16 -10.58 22.18
C PRO A 153 5.93 -11.52 23.12
N LEU A 154 7.26 -11.42 23.10
CA LEU A 154 8.14 -12.20 23.97
C LEU A 154 8.21 -11.66 25.39
N ARG A 155 8.09 -10.35 25.54
CA ARG A 155 8.22 -9.64 26.82
C ARG A 155 7.35 -8.40 26.84
N ASN A 156 7.05 -7.95 28.04
CA ASN A 156 6.40 -6.66 28.26
C ASN A 156 7.35 -5.54 27.85
N SER A 157 6.87 -4.62 27.04
CA SER A 157 7.63 -3.43 26.65
C SER A 157 6.72 -2.29 26.19
N ILE A 158 7.16 -1.07 26.41
CA ILE A 158 6.61 0.13 25.79
C ILE A 158 7.79 0.81 25.09
N GLN A 159 7.59 1.13 23.80
CA GLN A 159 8.59 1.81 23.00
C GLN A 159 7.94 3.03 22.36
N ILE A 160 8.57 4.19 22.55
CA ILE A 160 8.17 5.43 21.90
C ILE A 160 9.33 5.83 21.00
N GLY A 161 9.05 6.04 19.73
CA GLY A 161 10.02 6.48 18.74
C GLY A 161 9.64 7.84 18.17
N TYR A 162 10.59 8.73 18.09
CA TYR A 162 10.49 9.97 17.34
C TYR A 162 11.68 10.05 16.38
N THR A 163 11.38 10.28 15.10
CA THR A 163 12.41 10.45 14.08
C THR A 163 12.10 11.69 13.28
N THR A 164 13.10 12.51 13.07
CA THR A 164 13.05 13.67 12.18
C THR A 164 14.11 13.53 11.12
N GLY A 165 13.86 14.10 9.95
CA GLY A 165 14.79 14.10 8.83
C GLY A 165 14.55 15.30 7.94
N PHE A 166 15.55 15.69 7.17
CA PHE A 166 15.39 16.77 6.21
C PHE A 166 16.19 16.49 4.94
N ASN A 167 15.72 17.05 3.85
CA ASN A 167 16.39 17.11 2.56
C ASN A 167 16.59 18.58 2.21
N THR A 168 17.82 18.98 1.90
CA THR A 168 18.16 20.39 1.60
C THR A 168 17.43 20.96 0.41
N ASN A 169 16.95 20.13 -0.50
CA ASN A 169 16.16 20.55 -1.67
C ASN A 169 14.65 20.67 -1.37
N THR A 170 14.23 20.39 -0.14
CA THR A 170 12.81 20.41 0.25
C THR A 170 12.56 21.27 1.47
N GLN A 171 13.18 20.91 2.61
CA GLN A 171 12.97 21.63 3.86
C GLN A 171 13.74 22.96 3.88
N PHE A 172 13.11 23.96 4.48
CA PHE A 172 13.63 25.34 4.59
C PHE A 172 13.77 26.09 3.23
N VAL A 173 13.36 25.45 2.12
CA VAL A 173 13.29 26.07 0.80
C VAL A 173 11.83 26.46 0.52
N LYS A 174 11.61 27.57 -0.18
CA LYS A 174 10.27 27.97 -0.58
C LYS A 174 9.69 26.93 -1.53
N THR A 175 8.63 26.26 -1.11
CA THR A 175 7.90 25.23 -1.88
C THR A 175 6.45 25.66 -2.11
N ARG A 176 5.73 24.90 -2.91
CA ARG A 176 4.36 25.21 -3.35
C ARG A 176 3.46 24.01 -3.11
N LEU A 177 2.23 24.26 -2.66
CA LEU A 177 1.19 23.21 -2.54
C LEU A 177 -0.22 23.79 -2.71
N ASN A 178 -1.16 22.89 -2.96
CA ASN A 178 -2.58 23.20 -2.90
C ASN A 178 -3.01 23.59 -1.50
N PRO A 179 -4.02 24.47 -1.36
CA PRO A 179 -4.63 24.72 -0.07
C PRO A 179 -5.19 23.44 0.53
N GLY A 180 -4.73 23.09 1.74
CA GLY A 180 -5.18 21.92 2.48
C GLY A 180 -6.55 22.07 3.13
N SER A 181 -7.16 20.94 3.50
CA SER A 181 -8.32 20.85 4.40
C SER A 181 -7.85 20.79 5.86
N THR A 182 -8.77 21.00 6.78
CA THR A 182 -8.49 20.92 8.23
C THR A 182 -8.15 19.51 8.70
N THR A 183 -8.41 18.50 7.90
CA THR A 183 -8.18 17.08 8.21
C THR A 183 -7.07 16.43 7.39
N ASP A 184 -6.41 17.13 6.48
CA ASP A 184 -5.32 16.60 5.66
C ASP A 184 -4.18 16.01 6.52
N TRP A 185 -3.93 16.56 7.73
CA TRP A 185 -2.93 16.06 8.67
C TRP A 185 -3.26 14.67 9.23
N LEU A 186 -4.49 14.17 9.08
CA LEU A 186 -4.90 12.80 9.39
C LEU A 186 -4.90 11.89 8.16
N GLY A 187 -4.65 12.43 6.97
CA GLY A 187 -4.60 11.67 5.72
C GLY A 187 -5.92 11.57 4.97
N PHE A 188 -6.95 12.32 5.35
CA PHE A 188 -8.25 12.34 4.66
C PHE A 188 -8.84 13.76 4.62
N ASP A 189 -9.76 13.98 3.68
CA ASP A 189 -10.48 15.24 3.51
C ASP A 189 -11.97 15.05 3.82
N LEU A 190 -12.50 15.82 4.78
CA LEU A 190 -13.91 15.77 5.16
C LEU A 190 -14.76 16.87 4.51
N ASN A 191 -14.20 18.03 4.17
CA ASN A 191 -15.02 19.21 3.96
C ASN A 191 -14.56 20.17 2.86
N LYS A 192 -13.36 20.00 2.29
CA LYS A 192 -12.85 20.99 1.32
C LYS A 192 -13.01 20.57 -0.13
N ARG A 193 -12.78 19.29 -0.43
CA ARG A 193 -12.71 18.75 -1.79
C ARG A 193 -13.84 17.77 -2.16
N PRO A 194 -14.79 17.38 -1.26
CA PRO A 194 -15.86 16.48 -1.68
C PRO A 194 -16.70 17.11 -2.78
N LEU A 195 -17.37 16.26 -3.54
CA LEU A 195 -18.37 16.70 -4.51
C LEU A 195 -19.46 17.52 -3.78
N PRO A 196 -19.91 18.66 -4.34
CA PRO A 196 -20.90 19.51 -3.68
C PRO A 196 -22.18 18.78 -3.33
N ASN A 197 -22.75 19.12 -2.16
CA ASN A 197 -24.03 18.58 -1.73
C ASN A 197 -25.15 18.94 -2.72
N GLY A 198 -26.03 18.00 -3.01
CA GLY A 198 -27.12 18.20 -3.96
C GLY A 198 -26.70 18.10 -5.43
N MET A 199 -25.47 17.61 -5.70
CA MET A 199 -25.06 17.27 -7.06
C MET A 199 -25.86 16.05 -7.54
N PRO A 200 -26.50 16.09 -8.73
CA PRO A 200 -27.20 14.93 -9.28
C PRO A 200 -26.24 13.79 -9.58
N SER A 201 -26.76 12.56 -9.69
CA SER A 201 -25.95 11.38 -10.04
C SER A 201 -25.24 11.51 -11.39
N HIS A 202 -25.81 12.30 -12.29
CA HIS A 202 -25.21 12.73 -13.56
C HIS A 202 -25.75 14.14 -13.86
N MET A 203 -24.88 15.04 -14.31
CA MET A 203 -25.23 16.40 -14.68
C MET A 203 -25.42 16.48 -16.20
N ASP A 204 -26.63 16.74 -16.64
CA ASP A 204 -26.93 17.03 -18.03
C ASP A 204 -27.24 18.53 -18.17
N VAL A 205 -26.35 19.25 -18.79
CA VAL A 205 -26.46 20.70 -19.00
C VAL A 205 -27.49 21.03 -20.07
N THR A 206 -27.63 20.19 -21.10
CA THR A 206 -28.45 20.45 -22.29
C THR A 206 -29.94 20.50 -22.01
N GLY A 207 -30.41 19.76 -21.01
CA GLY A 207 -31.82 19.72 -20.58
C GLY A 207 -32.13 20.49 -19.29
N SER A 208 -31.13 21.10 -18.67
CA SER A 208 -31.26 21.68 -17.33
C SER A 208 -31.68 23.15 -17.36
N ASN A 209 -32.39 23.58 -16.30
CA ASN A 209 -32.73 24.98 -16.09
C ASN A 209 -31.43 25.81 -15.90
N PRO A 210 -31.24 26.95 -16.61
CA PRO A 210 -30.07 27.80 -16.48
C PRO A 210 -29.77 28.25 -15.04
N ALA A 211 -30.78 28.50 -14.22
CA ALA A 211 -30.57 28.83 -12.81
C ALA A 211 -29.95 27.67 -12.03
N GLU A 212 -30.34 26.44 -12.33
CA GLU A 212 -29.77 25.24 -11.70
C GLU A 212 -28.33 24.98 -12.16
N VAL A 213 -28.02 25.15 -13.45
CA VAL A 213 -26.65 25.07 -13.99
C VAL A 213 -25.75 26.10 -13.30
N THR A 214 -26.23 27.34 -13.14
CA THR A 214 -25.49 28.39 -12.43
C THR A 214 -25.24 28.02 -10.97
N ARG A 215 -26.28 27.53 -10.27
CA ARG A 215 -26.17 27.07 -8.87
C ARG A 215 -25.15 25.96 -8.72
N LEU A 216 -25.22 24.94 -9.56
CA LEU A 216 -24.28 23.81 -9.56
C LEU A 216 -22.85 24.27 -9.88
N THR A 217 -22.66 25.13 -10.89
CA THR A 217 -21.36 25.68 -11.26
C THR A 217 -20.69 26.42 -10.09
N ARG A 218 -21.45 27.25 -9.36
CA ARG A 218 -20.96 28.01 -8.21
C ARG A 218 -20.78 27.18 -6.95
N SER A 219 -21.37 25.99 -6.86
CA SER A 219 -21.30 25.14 -5.67
C SER A 219 -19.95 24.48 -5.47
N PHE A 220 -19.12 24.36 -6.51
CA PHE A 220 -17.78 23.79 -6.41
C PHE A 220 -16.83 24.70 -5.64
N ASN A 221 -15.85 24.11 -4.98
CA ASN A 221 -14.76 24.87 -4.37
C ASN A 221 -13.88 25.53 -5.46
N ASN A 222 -13.97 26.85 -5.57
CA ASN A 222 -13.24 27.62 -6.58
C ASN A 222 -11.96 28.28 -6.05
N ASP A 223 -11.36 27.79 -4.96
CA ASP A 223 -10.04 28.23 -4.49
C ASP A 223 -8.93 27.52 -5.29
N TRP A 224 -8.45 28.15 -6.35
CA TRP A 224 -7.40 27.66 -7.25
C TRP A 224 -6.00 28.17 -6.88
N ARG A 225 -5.87 28.89 -5.77
CA ARG A 225 -4.60 29.49 -5.34
C ARG A 225 -3.59 28.43 -4.96
N VAL A 226 -2.38 28.57 -5.45
CA VAL A 226 -1.23 27.80 -4.99
C VAL A 226 -0.56 28.55 -3.83
N LYS A 227 -0.43 27.89 -2.69
CA LYS A 227 0.22 28.47 -1.51
C LYS A 227 1.71 28.18 -1.51
N SER A 228 2.51 29.22 -1.23
CA SER A 228 3.94 29.06 -0.96
C SER A 228 4.18 28.94 0.54
N TYR A 229 5.08 28.06 0.96
CA TYR A 229 5.45 27.86 2.35
C TYR A 229 6.86 27.27 2.46
N TYR A 230 7.40 27.19 3.67
CA TYR A 230 8.68 26.57 3.98
C TYR A 230 8.40 25.29 4.77
N PRO A 231 8.59 24.09 4.18
CA PRO A 231 8.36 22.85 4.90
C PRO A 231 9.28 22.73 6.11
N ILE A 232 8.70 22.27 7.22
CA ILE A 232 9.46 21.85 8.39
C ILE A 232 10.12 20.48 8.12
N PRO A 233 11.13 20.06 8.91
CA PRO A 233 11.66 18.71 8.82
C PRO A 233 10.58 17.64 8.93
N ASP A 234 10.78 16.51 8.24
CA ASP A 234 9.91 15.36 8.31
C ASP A 234 9.72 14.90 9.76
N GLN A 235 8.48 14.57 10.12
CA GLN A 235 8.12 14.13 11.46
C GLN A 235 7.60 12.69 11.39
N ARG A 236 8.14 11.82 12.26
CA ARG A 236 7.67 10.45 12.41
C ARG A 236 7.58 10.12 13.90
N LEU A 237 6.41 9.68 14.31
CA LEU A 237 6.10 9.23 15.66
C LEU A 237 5.68 7.78 15.63
N SER A 238 6.14 6.98 16.57
CA SER A 238 5.70 5.60 16.75
C SER A 238 5.52 5.26 18.22
N LEU A 239 4.49 4.47 18.50
CA LEU A 239 4.23 3.90 19.82
C LEU A 239 4.03 2.41 19.65
N THR A 240 4.79 1.61 20.38
CA THR A 240 4.60 0.16 20.46
C THR A 240 4.38 -0.23 21.91
N ILE A 241 3.29 -0.95 22.17
CA ILE A 241 2.96 -1.51 23.48
C ILE A 241 2.85 -3.01 23.33
N ASN A 242 3.69 -3.76 24.02
CA ASN A 242 3.67 -5.18 24.12
C ASN A 242 3.33 -5.58 25.56
N ARG A 243 2.32 -6.45 25.70
CA ARG A 243 1.94 -7.04 26.99
C ARG A 243 1.80 -8.54 26.84
N ARG A 244 2.36 -9.26 27.79
CA ARG A 244 2.21 -10.71 27.90
C ARG A 244 2.02 -11.06 29.36
N PHE A 245 1.03 -11.86 29.66
CA PHE A 245 0.74 -12.36 30.99
C PHE A 245 0.11 -13.75 30.89
N GLU A 246 0.40 -14.56 31.89
CA GLU A 246 -0.16 -15.89 32.05
C GLU A 246 -1.23 -15.84 33.14
N THR A 247 -2.36 -16.48 32.90
CA THR A 247 -3.44 -16.60 33.87
C THR A 247 -3.17 -17.77 34.82
N GLU A 248 -3.82 -17.77 35.99
CA GLU A 248 -3.73 -18.88 36.95
C GLU A 248 -4.13 -20.24 36.34
N GLY A 249 -4.95 -20.25 35.29
CA GLY A 249 -5.34 -21.41 34.51
C GLY A 249 -4.37 -21.86 33.42
N GLY A 250 -3.15 -21.26 33.34
CA GLY A 250 -2.13 -21.62 32.36
C GLY A 250 -2.39 -21.09 30.94
N THR A 251 -3.30 -20.14 30.78
CA THR A 251 -3.51 -19.46 29.49
C THR A 251 -2.52 -18.32 29.34
N ASP A 252 -1.72 -18.36 28.28
CA ASP A 252 -0.76 -17.31 27.93
C ASP A 252 -1.47 -16.29 27.01
N ILE A 253 -1.56 -15.04 27.44
CA ILE A 253 -2.24 -13.97 26.73
C ILE A 253 -1.21 -12.92 26.29
N GLY A 254 -1.18 -12.65 25.01
CA GLY A 254 -0.34 -11.61 24.41
C GLY A 254 -1.16 -10.52 23.75
N MET A 255 -0.71 -9.29 23.91
CA MET A 255 -1.26 -8.11 23.22
C MET A 255 -0.12 -7.30 22.60
N THR A 256 -0.27 -6.95 21.34
CA THR A 256 0.63 -6.02 20.65
C THR A 256 -0.18 -4.89 20.06
N THR A 257 0.10 -3.66 20.50
CA THR A 257 -0.45 -2.44 19.92
C THR A 257 0.68 -1.66 19.28
N TYR A 258 0.46 -1.21 18.06
CA TYR A 258 1.38 -0.34 17.35
C TYR A 258 0.60 0.81 16.73
N ILE A 259 1.08 2.04 16.94
CA ILE A 259 0.53 3.26 16.33
C ILE A 259 1.71 4.00 15.72
N ASN A 260 1.56 4.45 14.49
CA ASN A 260 2.52 5.32 13.85
C ASN A 260 1.82 6.49 13.15
N TYR A 261 2.50 7.60 13.15
CA TYR A 261 2.15 8.80 12.42
C TYR A 261 3.38 9.33 11.71
N SER A 262 3.24 9.76 10.46
CA SER A 262 4.30 10.50 9.78
C SER A 262 3.73 11.59 8.90
N ASN A 263 4.46 12.71 8.84
CA ASN A 263 4.21 13.82 7.94
C ASN A 263 5.52 14.17 7.25
N THR A 264 5.56 14.01 5.94
CA THR A 264 6.78 14.15 5.14
C THR A 264 6.53 15.04 3.93
N TYR A 265 7.55 15.77 3.54
CA TYR A 265 7.52 16.66 2.39
C TYR A 265 8.56 16.23 1.37
N LYS A 266 8.23 16.36 0.08
CA LYS A 266 9.13 16.04 -1.01
C LYS A 266 8.99 17.05 -2.14
N THR A 267 10.11 17.61 -2.58
CA THR A 267 10.23 18.45 -3.77
C THR A 267 11.16 17.76 -4.76
N ILE A 268 10.70 17.59 -5.99
CA ILE A 268 11.51 17.10 -7.11
C ILE A 268 11.32 18.08 -8.24
N GLN A 269 12.40 18.68 -8.67
CA GLN A 269 12.43 19.66 -9.76
C GLN A 269 13.14 19.08 -10.99
N ASP A 270 12.87 19.68 -12.15
CA ASP A 270 13.51 19.38 -13.43
C ASP A 270 13.37 17.90 -13.85
N ILE A 271 12.19 17.31 -13.62
CA ILE A 271 11.90 15.94 -14.05
C ILE A 271 11.64 15.97 -15.55
N THR A 272 12.51 15.33 -16.34
CA THR A 272 12.29 15.15 -17.77
C THR A 272 11.13 14.20 -18.02
N ASN A 273 10.13 14.66 -18.78
CA ASN A 273 8.97 13.88 -19.20
C ASN A 273 8.84 13.98 -20.73
N ALA A 274 9.59 13.16 -21.44
CA ALA A 274 9.67 13.17 -22.89
C ALA A 274 9.02 11.92 -23.50
N ARG A 275 8.28 12.11 -24.59
CA ARG A 275 7.73 11.02 -25.39
C ARG A 275 8.20 11.16 -26.83
N PHE A 276 8.81 10.10 -27.31
CA PHE A 276 9.36 10.05 -28.67
C PHE A 276 8.35 9.45 -29.64
N GLY A 277 8.32 10.00 -30.86
CA GLY A 277 7.64 9.46 -32.01
C GLY A 277 8.61 8.67 -32.90
N ILE A 278 8.36 8.76 -34.21
CA ILE A 278 9.16 8.06 -35.22
C ILE A 278 10.52 8.76 -35.34
N TYR A 279 11.60 7.95 -35.50
CA TYR A 279 12.92 8.47 -35.82
C TYR A 279 12.93 9.14 -37.20
N SER A 280 13.47 10.36 -37.28
CA SER A 280 13.65 11.09 -38.56
C SER A 280 15.07 10.84 -39.06
N SER A 281 15.20 10.09 -40.16
CA SER A 281 16.48 9.85 -40.83
C SER A 281 17.12 11.12 -41.37
N ASP A 282 16.32 12.10 -41.79
CA ASP A 282 16.81 13.33 -42.38
C ASP A 282 17.41 14.28 -41.33
N ALA A 283 16.87 14.25 -40.13
CA ALA A 283 17.34 15.05 -39.01
C ALA A 283 18.32 14.28 -38.08
N ASP A 284 18.54 12.96 -38.32
CA ASP A 284 19.34 12.04 -37.51
C ASP A 284 18.98 12.09 -36.00
N LYS A 285 17.68 12.26 -35.70
CA LYS A 285 17.16 12.33 -34.33
C LYS A 285 15.71 11.86 -34.24
N PRO A 286 15.27 11.39 -33.06
CA PRO A 286 13.86 11.11 -32.85
C PRO A 286 13.03 12.40 -32.87
N VAL A 287 11.80 12.32 -33.39
CA VAL A 287 10.82 13.39 -33.28
C VAL A 287 10.17 13.31 -31.92
N TYR A 288 10.21 14.40 -31.14
CA TYR A 288 9.48 14.49 -29.90
C TYR A 288 7.98 14.65 -30.18
N LEU A 289 7.14 13.81 -29.53
CA LEU A 289 5.69 14.04 -29.43
C LEU A 289 5.39 15.02 -28.30
N ASN A 290 6.15 14.93 -27.23
CA ASN A 290 6.22 15.94 -26.18
C ASN A 290 7.61 15.91 -25.52
N ASP A 291 8.03 17.07 -25.08
CA ASP A 291 9.25 17.30 -24.30
C ASP A 291 8.91 18.28 -23.18
N TYR A 292 8.69 17.73 -21.99
CA TYR A 292 8.24 18.48 -20.82
C TYR A 292 9.26 18.40 -19.70
N VAL A 293 9.26 19.46 -18.89
CA VAL A 293 9.91 19.49 -17.59
C VAL A 293 8.82 19.61 -16.52
N ASP A 294 8.83 18.69 -15.54
CA ASP A 294 7.90 18.67 -14.42
C ASP A 294 8.58 19.09 -13.12
N ASN A 295 7.92 19.97 -12.36
CA ASN A 295 8.25 20.26 -10.97
C ASN A 295 7.15 19.70 -10.08
N GLN A 296 7.51 18.82 -9.14
CA GLN A 296 6.57 18.16 -8.24
C GLN A 296 6.84 18.54 -6.80
N TYR A 297 5.78 18.90 -6.11
CA TYR A 297 5.77 19.21 -4.69
C TYR A 297 4.74 18.33 -4.01
N SER A 298 5.10 17.63 -2.96
CA SER A 298 4.16 16.77 -2.25
C SER A 298 4.30 16.86 -0.74
N ASN A 299 3.17 16.64 -0.07
CA ASN A 299 3.08 16.37 1.35
C ASN A 299 2.35 15.04 1.53
N ASP A 300 3.01 14.09 2.18
CA ASP A 300 2.52 12.76 2.43
C ASP A 300 2.32 12.56 3.94
N VAL A 301 1.09 12.24 4.33
CA VAL A 301 0.70 11.96 5.71
C VAL A 301 0.31 10.50 5.83
N ARG A 302 0.89 9.79 6.80
CA ARG A 302 0.57 8.38 7.07
C ARG A 302 0.14 8.21 8.52
N LEU A 303 -0.96 7.50 8.72
CA LEU A 303 -1.44 7.04 10.01
C LEU A 303 -1.62 5.54 9.95
N GLY A 304 -0.97 4.79 10.83
CA GLY A 304 -1.11 3.34 10.93
C GLY A 304 -1.42 2.93 12.36
N ALA A 305 -2.29 1.96 12.51
CA ALA A 305 -2.61 1.33 13.79
C ALA A 305 -2.70 -0.19 13.62
N MET A 306 -2.13 -0.92 14.54
CA MET A 306 -2.25 -2.37 14.65
C MET A 306 -2.57 -2.71 16.10
N HIS A 307 -3.56 -3.59 16.31
CA HIS A 307 -3.92 -4.06 17.63
C HIS A 307 -4.28 -5.53 17.58
N ASN A 308 -3.37 -6.38 18.07
CA ASN A 308 -3.47 -7.83 17.99
C ASN A 308 -3.54 -8.43 19.38
N TRP A 309 -4.40 -9.43 19.51
CA TRP A 309 -4.47 -10.32 20.68
C TRP A 309 -4.11 -11.75 20.27
N ALA A 310 -3.39 -12.44 21.13
CA ALA A 310 -3.09 -13.86 20.99
C ALA A 310 -3.36 -14.55 22.32
N PHE A 311 -4.07 -15.67 22.26
CA PHE A 311 -4.41 -16.51 23.40
C PHE A 311 -3.87 -17.90 23.14
N VAL A 312 -3.07 -18.43 24.06
CA VAL A 312 -2.51 -19.78 23.98
C VAL A 312 -3.03 -20.58 25.17
N PHE A 313 -3.82 -21.60 24.86
CA PHE A 313 -4.44 -22.47 25.84
C PHE A 313 -3.69 -23.84 25.87
N ASP A 314 -3.36 -24.33 27.03
CA ASP A 314 -2.75 -25.66 27.26
C ASP A 314 -1.51 -25.94 26.38
N GLY A 315 -0.82 -24.92 25.92
CA GLY A 315 0.31 -25.03 25.01
C GLY A 315 0.01 -25.72 23.67
N LYS A 316 -1.28 -25.96 23.34
CA LYS A 316 -1.74 -26.68 22.13
C LYS A 316 -2.67 -25.84 21.25
N ASN A 317 -3.48 -25.01 21.87
CA ASN A 317 -4.51 -24.24 21.18
C ASN A 317 -4.11 -22.77 21.16
N LYS A 318 -4.10 -22.16 19.98
CA LYS A 318 -3.82 -20.73 19.80
C LYS A 318 -4.96 -20.06 19.06
N LEU A 319 -5.50 -19.02 19.64
CA LEU A 319 -6.43 -18.09 18.97
C LEU A 319 -5.78 -16.73 18.83
N GLU A 320 -5.97 -16.10 17.69
CA GLU A 320 -5.46 -14.76 17.45
C GLU A 320 -6.55 -13.90 16.83
N PHE A 321 -6.70 -12.70 17.39
CA PHE A 321 -7.52 -11.63 16.82
C PHE A 321 -6.59 -10.51 16.38
N ARG A 322 -6.56 -10.23 15.08
CA ARG A 322 -5.62 -9.28 14.48
C ARG A 322 -6.38 -8.16 13.77
N ASN A 323 -5.95 -6.94 14.03
CA ASN A 323 -6.48 -5.75 13.39
C ASN A 323 -5.33 -4.89 12.89
N LEU A 324 -5.45 -4.48 11.65
CA LEU A 324 -4.49 -3.62 10.97
C LEU A 324 -5.24 -2.53 10.22
N PHE A 325 -4.93 -1.29 10.53
CA PHE A 325 -5.49 -0.10 9.89
C PHE A 325 -4.35 0.77 9.37
N ASN A 326 -4.45 1.22 8.13
CA ASN A 326 -3.51 2.16 7.55
C ASN A 326 -4.26 3.20 6.71
N MET A 327 -3.86 4.45 6.86
CA MET A 327 -4.34 5.61 6.12
C MET A 327 -3.15 6.36 5.53
N LEU A 328 -3.23 6.71 4.27
CA LEU A 328 -2.25 7.53 3.57
C LEU A 328 -2.96 8.66 2.83
N GLY A 329 -2.66 9.90 3.21
CA GLY A 329 -3.06 11.10 2.49
C GLY A 329 -1.88 11.67 1.72
N LYS A 330 -2.08 12.02 0.46
CA LYS A 330 -1.07 12.64 -0.40
C LYS A 330 -1.63 13.89 -1.06
N ASN A 331 -1.04 15.02 -0.75
CA ASN A 331 -1.29 16.29 -1.44
C ASN A 331 -0.13 16.53 -2.41
N ARG A 332 -0.39 16.65 -3.70
CA ARG A 332 0.63 16.87 -4.72
C ARG A 332 0.24 18.01 -5.66
N LEU A 333 1.18 18.90 -5.89
CA LEU A 333 1.16 19.88 -6.97
C LEU A 333 2.19 19.46 -8.01
N THR A 334 1.80 19.39 -9.27
CA THR A 334 2.71 19.21 -10.40
C THR A 334 2.58 20.42 -11.33
N GLU A 335 3.69 21.07 -11.61
CA GLU A 335 3.80 22.13 -12.60
C GLU A 335 4.65 21.58 -13.75
N ARG A 336 4.05 21.54 -14.91
CA ARG A 336 4.65 21.02 -16.15
C ARG A 336 4.76 22.14 -17.16
N SER A 337 5.89 22.26 -17.85
CA SER A 337 6.07 23.16 -18.97
C SER A 337 6.87 22.49 -20.08
N GLY A 338 6.63 22.90 -21.33
CA GLY A 338 7.40 22.41 -22.48
C GLY A 338 6.60 22.25 -23.74
N GLU A 339 7.15 21.53 -24.68
CA GLU A 339 6.66 21.44 -26.05
C GLU A 339 5.80 20.20 -26.27
N ARG A 340 4.76 20.33 -27.09
CA ARG A 340 3.94 19.23 -27.58
C ARG A 340 3.80 19.34 -29.11
N ASN A 341 4.07 18.23 -29.79
CA ASN A 341 4.00 18.11 -31.25
C ASN A 341 3.13 16.91 -31.66
N VAL A 342 1.82 17.02 -31.49
CA VAL A 342 0.85 15.97 -31.87
C VAL A 342 -0.03 16.44 -33.02
N SER A 343 -0.50 17.70 -32.97
CA SER A 343 -1.36 18.32 -34.01
C SER A 343 -0.80 19.69 -34.43
N GLY A 344 0.52 19.81 -34.50
CA GLY A 344 1.28 21.04 -34.63
C GLY A 344 2.05 21.32 -33.35
N LEU A 345 3.15 22.06 -33.50
CA LEU A 345 4.02 22.42 -32.39
C LEU A 345 3.36 23.48 -31.51
N THR A 346 3.16 23.15 -30.24
CA THR A 346 2.59 24.04 -29.22
C THR A 346 3.46 24.03 -27.97
N TYR A 347 3.59 25.18 -27.33
CA TYR A 347 4.11 25.23 -25.95
C TYR A 347 2.95 25.13 -24.96
N ARG A 348 3.15 24.38 -23.87
CA ARG A 348 2.14 24.16 -22.84
C ARG A 348 2.71 24.41 -21.46
N GLU A 349 1.87 25.00 -20.62
CA GLU A 349 2.02 25.00 -19.17
C GLU A 349 0.80 24.30 -18.56
N GLU A 350 1.06 23.31 -17.72
CA GLU A 350 0.02 22.54 -17.07
C GLU A 350 0.23 22.55 -15.57
N THR A 351 -0.82 22.85 -14.83
CA THR A 351 -0.84 22.74 -13.36
C THR A 351 -1.82 21.66 -12.96
N GLU A 352 -1.32 20.63 -12.29
CA GLU A 352 -2.13 19.58 -11.69
C GLU A 352 -2.14 19.73 -10.17
N MET A 353 -3.33 19.79 -9.59
CA MET A 353 -3.58 19.76 -8.15
C MET A 353 -4.25 18.43 -7.78
N LEU A 354 -3.55 17.56 -7.08
CA LEU A 354 -4.03 16.25 -6.68
C LEU A 354 -4.04 16.13 -5.15
N TYR A 355 -5.18 15.73 -4.61
CA TYR A 355 -5.25 15.12 -3.29
C TYR A 355 -5.74 13.68 -3.42
N GLN A 356 -5.05 12.73 -2.81
CA GLN A 356 -5.42 11.33 -2.79
C GLN A 356 -5.41 10.81 -1.36
N SER A 357 -6.50 10.17 -0.94
CA SER A 357 -6.58 9.45 0.32
C SER A 357 -6.74 7.96 0.06
N ARG A 358 -5.95 7.14 0.75
CA ARG A 358 -5.95 5.68 0.66
C ARG A 358 -6.07 5.09 2.05
N LEU A 359 -7.07 4.26 2.26
CA LEU A 359 -7.33 3.55 3.51
C LEU A 359 -7.26 2.04 3.26
N SER A 360 -6.65 1.31 4.18
CA SER A 360 -6.69 -0.15 4.22
C SER A 360 -6.97 -0.61 5.64
N TYR A 361 -7.94 -1.52 5.78
CA TYR A 361 -8.25 -2.20 7.04
C TYR A 361 -8.25 -3.70 6.82
N LEU A 362 -7.67 -4.45 7.76
CA LEU A 362 -7.68 -5.90 7.78
C LEU A 362 -8.02 -6.36 9.20
N GLY A 363 -9.15 -7.05 9.34
CA GLY A 363 -9.59 -7.69 10.59
C GLY A 363 -9.59 -9.21 10.41
N GLN A 364 -8.98 -9.95 11.34
CA GLN A 364 -8.79 -11.39 11.19
C GLN A 364 -8.94 -12.11 12.51
N LEU A 365 -9.54 -13.30 12.43
CA LEU A 365 -9.62 -14.26 13.52
C LEU A 365 -9.01 -15.58 13.03
N THR A 366 -8.00 -16.09 13.75
CA THR A 366 -7.31 -17.32 13.37
C THR A 366 -7.23 -18.27 14.55
N GLY A 367 -7.35 -19.56 14.28
CA GLY A 367 -7.15 -20.64 15.25
C GLY A 367 -6.13 -21.66 14.75
N ASN A 368 -5.27 -22.10 15.64
CA ASN A 368 -4.34 -23.20 15.41
C ASN A 368 -4.46 -24.19 16.58
N HIS A 369 -4.79 -25.43 16.27
CA HIS A 369 -5.09 -26.46 17.25
C HIS A 369 -4.26 -27.71 16.98
N PHE A 370 -3.54 -28.21 17.98
CA PHE A 370 -2.98 -29.54 17.94
C PHE A 370 -4.03 -30.53 18.47
N LEU A 371 -4.36 -31.53 17.65
CA LEU A 371 -5.45 -32.46 17.91
C LEU A 371 -5.02 -33.63 18.82
N ASP A 372 -3.71 -33.81 19.02
CA ASP A 372 -3.13 -34.89 19.82
C ASP A 372 -2.01 -34.37 20.73
N GLU A 373 -1.68 -35.15 21.78
CA GLU A 373 -0.63 -34.83 22.74
C GLU A 373 0.77 -34.77 22.11
N LYS A 374 1.01 -35.60 21.08
CA LYS A 374 2.30 -35.66 20.39
C LYS A 374 2.47 -34.57 19.35
N LYS A 375 1.44 -33.73 19.15
CA LYS A 375 1.42 -32.63 18.16
C LYS A 375 1.69 -33.09 16.72
N LEU A 376 1.30 -34.33 16.42
CA LEU A 376 1.45 -34.92 15.08
C LEU A 376 0.33 -34.47 14.14
N HIS A 377 -0.82 -34.09 14.68
CA HIS A 377 -2.00 -33.65 13.95
C HIS A 377 -2.37 -32.22 14.34
N SER A 378 -2.56 -31.36 13.36
CA SER A 378 -2.93 -29.97 13.59
C SER A 378 -4.04 -29.51 12.64
N LEU A 379 -4.92 -28.66 13.14
CA LEU A 379 -5.97 -27.97 12.41
C LEU A 379 -5.74 -26.47 12.55
N ALA A 380 -5.62 -25.79 11.43
CA ALA A 380 -5.57 -24.34 11.35
C ALA A 380 -6.82 -23.83 10.64
N TRP A 381 -7.38 -22.72 11.11
CA TRP A 381 -8.47 -22.04 10.41
C TRP A 381 -8.27 -20.53 10.47
N ASN A 382 -8.83 -19.84 9.50
CA ASN A 382 -8.70 -18.41 9.35
C ASN A 382 -10.02 -17.83 8.83
N MET A 383 -10.46 -16.72 9.41
CA MET A 383 -11.55 -15.88 8.93
C MET A 383 -11.07 -14.46 8.85
N GLY A 384 -11.28 -13.80 7.72
CA GLY A 384 -10.79 -12.47 7.49
C GLY A 384 -11.78 -11.58 6.75
N TYR A 385 -11.75 -10.32 7.12
CA TYR A 385 -12.37 -9.23 6.38
C TYR A 385 -11.30 -8.17 6.07
N SER A 386 -11.18 -7.83 4.80
CA SER A 386 -10.27 -6.78 4.35
C SER A 386 -11.06 -5.73 3.57
N TYR A 387 -10.71 -4.48 3.78
CA TYR A 387 -11.32 -3.33 3.14
C TYR A 387 -10.25 -2.37 2.64
N ALA A 388 -10.38 -1.94 1.40
CA ALA A 388 -9.59 -0.84 0.85
C ALA A 388 -10.51 0.24 0.30
N TYR A 389 -10.15 1.49 0.58
CA TYR A 389 -10.84 2.66 0.06
C TYR A 389 -9.83 3.67 -0.46
N ARG A 390 -10.01 4.11 -1.69
CA ARG A 390 -9.23 5.18 -2.29
C ARG A 390 -10.19 6.25 -2.79
N THR A 391 -9.86 7.50 -2.52
CA THR A 391 -10.55 8.64 -3.09
C THR A 391 -9.58 9.69 -3.61
N GLU A 392 -9.92 10.28 -4.73
CA GLU A 392 -9.28 11.46 -5.30
C GLU A 392 -10.35 12.54 -5.44
N PRO A 393 -10.64 13.24 -4.35
CA PRO A 393 -11.63 14.29 -4.38
C PRO A 393 -11.03 15.53 -5.04
N ASP A 394 -11.69 16.00 -6.09
CA ASP A 394 -11.38 17.26 -6.75
C ASP A 394 -9.93 17.38 -7.28
N ARG A 395 -9.46 16.37 -8.00
CA ARG A 395 -8.23 16.50 -8.77
C ARG A 395 -8.46 17.53 -9.87
N ARG A 396 -7.64 18.56 -9.93
CA ARG A 396 -7.77 19.68 -10.86
C ARG A 396 -6.61 19.71 -11.83
N ILE A 397 -6.91 19.97 -13.11
CA ILE A 397 -5.91 20.15 -14.15
C ILE A 397 -6.27 21.41 -14.92
N VAL A 398 -5.29 22.30 -15.08
CA VAL A 398 -5.40 23.48 -15.94
C VAL A 398 -4.27 23.50 -16.93
N VAL A 399 -4.59 23.75 -18.18
CA VAL A 399 -3.61 23.80 -19.28
C VAL A 399 -3.70 25.14 -20.01
N ASN A 400 -2.58 25.87 -20.02
CA ASN A 400 -2.35 26.99 -20.90
C ASN A 400 -1.52 26.52 -22.10
N GLN A 401 -1.80 27.05 -23.26
CA GLN A 401 -1.05 26.71 -24.48
C GLN A 401 -0.94 27.91 -25.44
N ALA A 402 0.16 27.93 -26.17
CA ALA A 402 0.41 28.86 -27.28
C ALA A 402 0.92 28.08 -28.50
N GLY A 403 0.55 28.55 -29.71
CA GLY A 403 1.15 28.00 -30.94
C GLY A 403 2.61 28.48 -31.07
N MET A 404 3.43 27.64 -31.71
CA MET A 404 4.84 27.93 -31.96
C MET A 404 5.07 27.97 -33.47
N SER A 405 4.87 29.14 -34.09
CA SER A 405 5.21 29.32 -35.51
C SER A 405 6.64 29.82 -35.70
N ASP A 406 7.14 30.72 -34.83
CA ASP A 406 8.46 31.38 -34.92
C ASP A 406 9.16 31.54 -33.55
N GLY A 407 8.88 30.61 -32.61
CA GLY A 407 9.36 30.66 -31.23
C GLY A 407 8.22 30.80 -30.22
N VAL A 408 8.53 30.57 -28.91
CA VAL A 408 7.52 30.69 -27.83
C VAL A 408 7.37 32.16 -27.45
N ASP A 409 6.20 32.72 -27.71
CA ASP A 409 5.78 33.96 -27.06
C ASP A 409 4.90 33.63 -25.86
N VAL A 410 5.49 33.63 -24.65
CA VAL A 410 4.81 33.33 -23.39
C VAL A 410 3.64 34.28 -23.13
N SER A 411 3.65 35.49 -23.72
CA SER A 411 2.53 36.43 -23.57
C SER A 411 1.27 35.97 -24.30
N GLN A 412 1.38 35.02 -25.21
CA GLN A 412 0.26 34.41 -25.93
C GLN A 412 -0.28 33.11 -25.28
N LEU A 413 0.26 32.72 -24.13
CA LEU A 413 -0.28 31.58 -23.35
C LEU A 413 -1.69 31.91 -22.89
N LYS A 414 -2.62 31.07 -23.24
CA LYS A 414 -4.04 31.16 -22.87
C LYS A 414 -4.61 29.80 -22.57
N VAL A 415 -5.68 29.78 -21.78
CA VAL A 415 -6.42 28.56 -21.50
C VAL A 415 -6.99 27.97 -22.80
N GLY A 416 -6.68 26.74 -23.09
CA GLY A 416 -7.24 26.00 -24.23
C GLY A 416 -8.70 25.59 -24.01
N ASN A 417 -9.40 25.23 -25.09
CA ASN A 417 -10.72 24.63 -24.95
C ASN A 417 -10.65 23.33 -24.18
N GLU A 418 -11.61 23.08 -23.29
CA GLU A 418 -11.64 21.89 -22.41
C GLU A 418 -10.37 21.69 -21.55
N SER A 419 -9.65 22.77 -21.28
CA SER A 419 -8.36 22.71 -20.58
C SER A 419 -8.47 22.90 -19.08
N ILE A 420 -9.65 23.23 -18.54
CA ILE A 420 -9.89 23.30 -17.09
C ILE A 420 -10.78 22.14 -16.71
N LYS A 421 -10.19 21.18 -15.99
CA LYS A 421 -10.83 19.91 -15.65
C LYS A 421 -10.84 19.65 -14.15
N ARG A 422 -11.88 18.94 -13.70
CA ARG A 422 -12.01 18.45 -12.33
C ARG A 422 -12.40 16.96 -12.35
N TYR A 423 -11.72 16.18 -11.53
CA TYR A 423 -11.97 14.74 -11.40
C TYR A 423 -12.33 14.40 -9.97
N PHE A 424 -13.35 13.56 -9.82
CA PHE A 424 -13.73 12.98 -8.56
C PHE A 424 -13.76 11.47 -8.75
N GLN A 425 -12.94 10.75 -8.00
CA GLN A 425 -12.83 9.30 -8.14
C GLN A 425 -12.91 8.64 -6.77
N SER A 426 -13.64 7.55 -6.69
CA SER A 426 -13.67 6.69 -5.52
C SER A 426 -13.60 5.22 -5.90
N LEU A 427 -12.87 4.44 -5.11
CA LEU A 427 -12.75 3.00 -5.22
C LEU A 427 -12.99 2.39 -3.85
N SER A 428 -13.83 1.38 -3.76
CA SER A 428 -13.96 0.51 -2.60
C SER A 428 -13.75 -0.95 -2.99
N ASP A 429 -13.01 -1.69 -2.17
CA ASP A 429 -12.74 -3.12 -2.37
C ASP A 429 -12.96 -3.83 -1.02
N HIS A 430 -13.91 -4.75 -0.96
CA HIS A 430 -14.24 -5.56 0.21
C HIS A 430 -13.90 -7.00 -0.08
N VAL A 431 -13.17 -7.65 0.81
CA VAL A 431 -12.77 -9.05 0.69
C VAL A 431 -13.14 -9.78 1.98
N PHE A 432 -13.96 -10.80 1.86
CA PHE A 432 -14.27 -11.75 2.91
C PHE A 432 -13.59 -13.07 2.56
N SER A 433 -12.80 -13.63 3.46
CA SER A 433 -12.07 -14.87 3.20
C SER A 433 -12.13 -15.80 4.40
N GLY A 434 -12.08 -17.09 4.12
CA GLY A 434 -12.01 -18.13 5.12
C GLY A 434 -11.23 -19.33 4.61
N SER A 435 -10.43 -19.95 5.49
CA SER A 435 -9.73 -21.19 5.19
C SER A 435 -9.73 -22.15 6.38
N VAL A 436 -9.62 -23.43 6.05
CA VAL A 436 -9.38 -24.51 7.03
C VAL A 436 -8.31 -25.42 6.44
N ASP A 437 -7.27 -25.67 7.22
CA ASP A 437 -6.11 -26.45 6.82
C ASP A 437 -5.81 -27.54 7.88
N TYR A 438 -5.71 -28.77 7.44
CA TYR A 438 -5.27 -29.90 8.25
C TYR A 438 -3.87 -30.35 7.84
N LYS A 439 -3.04 -30.64 8.83
CA LYS A 439 -1.73 -31.26 8.66
C LYS A 439 -1.58 -32.40 9.65
N GLY A 440 -1.24 -33.59 9.16
CA GLY A 440 -1.04 -34.76 9.99
C GLY A 440 0.21 -35.55 9.59
N THR A 441 0.92 -36.08 10.57
CA THR A 441 2.02 -37.03 10.35
C THR A 441 1.49 -38.44 10.60
N VAL A 442 1.54 -39.27 9.56
CA VAL A 442 0.99 -40.63 9.57
C VAL A 442 2.08 -41.64 9.17
N PRO A 443 2.16 -42.80 9.81
CA PRO A 443 3.06 -43.87 9.40
C PRO A 443 2.55 -44.52 8.11
N MET A 444 3.41 -44.63 7.10
CA MET A 444 3.18 -45.39 5.87
C MET A 444 4.27 -46.45 5.73
N GLY A 445 4.01 -47.62 6.30
CA GLY A 445 5.05 -48.63 6.49
C GLY A 445 6.08 -48.18 7.52
N GLU A 446 7.35 -48.17 7.13
CA GLU A 446 8.47 -47.67 7.96
C GLU A 446 8.72 -46.17 7.83
N ILE A 447 7.96 -45.47 6.99
CA ILE A 447 8.16 -44.05 6.70
C ILE A 447 7.12 -43.20 7.44
N LEU A 448 7.56 -42.17 8.14
CA LEU A 448 6.68 -41.14 8.67
C LEU A 448 6.40 -40.10 7.59
N SER A 449 5.18 -40.08 7.08
CA SER A 449 4.73 -39.25 6.00
C SER A 449 3.90 -38.07 6.51
N THR A 450 3.95 -36.92 5.86
CA THR A 450 3.08 -35.79 6.18
C THR A 450 1.94 -35.68 5.16
N VAL A 451 0.72 -35.67 5.66
CA VAL A 451 -0.50 -35.45 4.86
C VAL A 451 -1.03 -34.05 5.16
N LYS A 452 -1.38 -33.32 4.12
CA LYS A 452 -2.00 -31.99 4.21
C LYS A 452 -3.29 -31.97 3.41
N GLY A 453 -4.28 -31.22 3.87
CA GLY A 453 -5.51 -30.98 3.13
C GLY A 453 -6.19 -29.73 3.65
N GLY A 454 -6.82 -28.98 2.75
CA GLY A 454 -7.47 -27.75 3.16
C GLY A 454 -8.48 -27.25 2.14
N LEU A 455 -9.28 -26.30 2.61
CA LEU A 455 -10.30 -25.60 1.86
C LEU A 455 -10.11 -24.10 2.06
N ILE A 456 -10.34 -23.34 0.99
CA ILE A 456 -10.37 -21.88 1.03
C ILE A 456 -11.59 -21.36 0.27
N SER A 457 -12.16 -20.27 0.78
CA SER A 457 -13.22 -19.52 0.10
C SER A 457 -12.98 -18.03 0.25
N GLU A 458 -13.24 -17.28 -0.82
CA GLU A 458 -13.16 -15.82 -0.85
C GLU A 458 -14.38 -15.25 -1.58
N TYR A 459 -14.96 -14.20 -1.01
CA TYR A 459 -15.96 -13.35 -1.66
C TYR A 459 -15.42 -11.92 -1.68
N ARG A 460 -15.36 -11.33 -2.87
CA ARG A 460 -14.86 -9.97 -3.10
C ARG A 460 -15.90 -9.15 -3.84
N THR A 461 -16.13 -7.91 -3.36
CA THR A 461 -16.90 -6.90 -4.10
C THR A 461 -16.05 -5.65 -4.29
N ARG A 462 -16.19 -5.06 -5.45
CA ARG A 462 -15.40 -3.90 -5.84
C ARG A 462 -16.26 -2.91 -6.61
N ASN A 463 -16.18 -1.64 -6.22
CA ASN A 463 -16.89 -0.55 -6.88
C ASN A 463 -15.91 0.59 -7.19
N TYR A 464 -15.93 1.07 -8.43
CA TYR A 464 -15.16 2.22 -8.89
C TYR A 464 -16.08 3.22 -9.58
N THR A 465 -16.07 4.45 -9.08
CA THR A 465 -16.94 5.53 -9.55
C THR A 465 -16.09 6.76 -9.87
N PRO A 466 -15.76 7.00 -11.14
CA PRO A 466 -15.15 8.25 -11.60
C PRO A 466 -16.23 9.25 -12.01
N ARG A 467 -15.96 10.54 -11.79
CA ARG A 467 -16.71 11.66 -12.40
C ARG A 467 -15.72 12.68 -12.93
N GLU A 468 -15.95 13.15 -14.14
CA GLU A 468 -15.11 14.14 -14.84
C GLU A 468 -15.96 15.34 -15.24
N PHE A 469 -15.47 16.53 -14.90
CA PHE A 469 -16.11 17.80 -15.21
C PHE A 469 -15.13 18.71 -15.94
N ILE A 470 -15.67 19.51 -16.87
CA ILE A 470 -14.94 20.57 -17.58
C ILE A 470 -15.66 21.89 -17.43
N TYR A 471 -14.90 23.00 -17.56
CA TYR A 471 -15.49 24.31 -17.66
C TYR A 471 -15.62 24.70 -19.12
N ARG A 472 -16.84 25.03 -19.54
CA ARG A 472 -17.16 25.51 -20.88
C ARG A 472 -17.36 27.01 -20.87
N TYR A 473 -16.88 27.65 -21.92
CA TYR A 473 -16.95 29.11 -22.11
C TYR A 473 -17.42 29.50 -23.53
N GLU A 474 -18.11 28.58 -24.20
CA GLU A 474 -18.61 28.81 -25.56
C GLU A 474 -19.67 29.89 -25.64
N ASN A 475 -20.37 30.17 -24.52
CA ASN A 475 -21.39 31.21 -24.44
C ASN A 475 -20.84 32.63 -24.37
N LEU A 476 -19.53 32.79 -24.14
CA LEU A 476 -18.87 34.08 -24.16
C LEU A 476 -18.82 34.65 -25.59
N SER A 477 -19.08 35.95 -25.75
CA SER A 477 -18.81 36.66 -26.97
C SER A 477 -17.31 36.60 -27.35
N LEU A 478 -16.96 36.92 -28.58
CA LEU A 478 -15.56 36.92 -29.03
C LEU A 478 -14.69 37.88 -28.20
N GLU A 479 -15.23 39.06 -27.85
CA GLU A 479 -14.53 40.05 -27.04
C GLU A 479 -14.33 39.57 -25.59
N GLU A 480 -15.39 39.09 -24.94
CA GLU A 480 -15.31 38.53 -23.60
C GLU A 480 -14.35 37.34 -23.56
N ARG A 481 -14.38 36.44 -24.55
CA ARG A 481 -13.47 35.30 -24.64
C ARG A 481 -12.02 35.73 -24.78
N ALA A 482 -11.76 36.74 -25.63
CA ALA A 482 -10.42 37.29 -25.81
C ALA A 482 -9.84 37.86 -24.51
N TYR A 483 -10.69 38.39 -23.62
CA TYR A 483 -10.29 38.86 -22.30
C TYR A 483 -10.18 37.72 -21.28
N TYR A 484 -11.21 36.88 -21.17
CA TYR A 484 -11.34 35.83 -20.19
C TYR A 484 -10.16 34.81 -20.20
N LEU A 485 -9.70 34.41 -21.41
CA LEU A 485 -8.68 33.35 -21.55
C LEU A 485 -7.28 33.76 -21.04
N TYR A 486 -7.05 35.02 -20.75
CA TYR A 486 -5.79 35.57 -20.23
C TYR A 486 -5.88 35.97 -18.76
N LEU A 487 -7.05 35.81 -18.11
CA LEU A 487 -7.22 36.13 -16.70
C LEU A 487 -6.47 35.13 -15.78
N PRO A 488 -6.02 35.58 -14.61
CA PRO A 488 -5.61 34.65 -13.55
C PRO A 488 -6.77 33.72 -13.14
N TYR A 489 -6.45 32.49 -12.74
CA TYR A 489 -7.48 31.49 -12.42
C TYR A 489 -8.44 31.92 -11.30
N GLU A 490 -7.97 32.68 -10.33
CA GLU A 490 -8.81 33.23 -9.25
C GLU A 490 -9.91 34.15 -9.80
N GLU A 491 -9.58 34.94 -10.83
CA GLU A 491 -10.53 35.82 -11.50
C GLU A 491 -11.43 35.06 -12.46
N MET A 492 -10.88 34.09 -13.23
CA MET A 492 -11.66 33.24 -14.12
C MET A 492 -12.76 32.48 -13.37
N MET A 493 -12.52 32.06 -12.10
CA MET A 493 -13.43 31.30 -11.27
C MET A 493 -14.24 32.18 -10.31
N SER A 494 -14.32 33.49 -10.56
CA SER A 494 -15.17 34.39 -9.79
C SER A 494 -16.65 34.24 -10.16
N GLU A 495 -17.55 34.66 -9.25
CA GLU A 495 -19.00 34.62 -9.49
C GLU A 495 -19.45 35.47 -10.70
N ASP A 496 -18.67 36.50 -11.10
CA ASP A 496 -18.95 37.35 -12.25
C ASP A 496 -18.88 36.58 -13.58
N TRP A 497 -18.07 35.55 -13.65
CA TRP A 497 -17.93 34.70 -14.83
C TRP A 497 -18.75 33.41 -14.72
N LEU A 498 -18.93 32.87 -13.53
CA LEU A 498 -19.55 31.54 -13.33
C LEU A 498 -21.08 31.62 -13.39
N SER A 499 -21.63 31.37 -14.57
CA SER A 499 -23.09 31.31 -14.83
C SER A 499 -23.37 30.51 -16.10
N ALA A 500 -24.62 30.05 -16.26
CA ALA A 500 -25.07 29.27 -17.41
C ALA A 500 -24.94 30.02 -18.75
N ASP A 501 -25.00 31.33 -18.72
CA ASP A 501 -24.89 32.21 -19.90
C ASP A 501 -23.46 32.66 -20.21
N LYS A 502 -22.49 32.35 -19.35
CA LYS A 502 -21.07 32.70 -19.56
C LYS A 502 -20.19 31.48 -19.50
N VAL A 503 -19.68 31.17 -18.29
CA VAL A 503 -18.81 30.00 -18.00
C VAL A 503 -19.52 29.07 -17.07
N PHE A 504 -19.70 27.83 -17.47
CA PHE A 504 -20.40 26.84 -16.72
C PHE A 504 -19.66 25.51 -16.67
N ILE A 505 -19.93 24.71 -15.65
CA ILE A 505 -19.38 23.37 -15.52
C ILE A 505 -20.27 22.38 -16.26
N ASP A 506 -19.64 21.45 -16.97
CA ASP A 506 -20.30 20.36 -17.71
C ASP A 506 -19.69 19.02 -17.33
N GLU A 507 -20.50 17.99 -17.17
CA GLU A 507 -20.03 16.65 -16.84
C GLU A 507 -19.83 15.83 -18.11
N ILE A 508 -18.59 15.41 -18.32
CA ILE A 508 -18.17 14.58 -19.46
C ILE A 508 -17.83 13.15 -19.07
N THR A 509 -18.34 12.69 -17.94
CA THR A 509 -18.10 11.34 -17.42
C THR A 509 -18.51 10.27 -18.43
N ASP A 510 -17.56 9.44 -18.90
CA ASP A 510 -17.91 8.23 -19.64
C ASP A 510 -18.29 7.13 -18.65
N LYS A 511 -19.57 6.72 -18.70
CA LYS A 511 -20.12 5.67 -17.85
C LYS A 511 -19.39 4.32 -17.99
N LYS A 512 -18.70 4.09 -19.12
CA LYS A 512 -17.89 2.88 -19.35
C LYS A 512 -16.66 2.81 -18.45
N ASN A 513 -16.23 3.94 -17.87
CA ASN A 513 -15.12 3.97 -16.94
C ASN A 513 -15.51 3.60 -15.50
N ALA A 514 -16.81 3.53 -15.19
CA ALA A 514 -17.32 3.07 -13.90
C ALA A 514 -17.60 1.57 -13.94
N TYR A 515 -17.39 0.88 -12.82
CA TYR A 515 -17.74 -0.52 -12.71
C TYR A 515 -18.10 -0.91 -11.29
N GLU A 516 -18.99 -1.88 -11.19
CA GLU A 516 -19.26 -2.67 -10.00
C GLU A 516 -18.99 -4.14 -10.36
N ALA A 517 -18.18 -4.81 -9.54
CA ALA A 517 -17.75 -6.18 -9.81
C ALA A 517 -17.76 -7.01 -8.54
N TYR A 518 -18.00 -8.32 -8.69
CA TYR A 518 -17.82 -9.28 -7.61
C TYR A 518 -17.03 -10.49 -8.12
N ASN A 519 -16.37 -11.17 -7.19
CA ASN A 519 -15.66 -12.42 -7.46
C ASN A 519 -15.93 -13.40 -6.31
N ILE A 520 -16.26 -14.64 -6.66
CA ILE A 520 -16.38 -15.75 -5.73
C ILE A 520 -15.29 -16.76 -6.10
N TYR A 521 -14.45 -17.07 -5.15
CA TYR A 521 -13.38 -18.03 -5.31
C TYR A 521 -13.51 -19.13 -4.26
N GLY A 522 -13.35 -20.37 -4.66
CA GLY A 522 -13.32 -21.53 -3.78
C GLY A 522 -12.34 -22.55 -4.31
N ALA A 523 -11.51 -23.10 -3.43
CA ALA A 523 -10.56 -24.15 -3.77
C ALA A 523 -10.39 -25.15 -2.62
N GLY A 524 -10.07 -26.39 -2.97
CA GLY A 524 -9.64 -27.41 -2.05
C GLY A 524 -8.34 -28.02 -2.52
N TYR A 525 -7.52 -28.45 -1.59
CA TYR A 525 -6.28 -29.13 -1.92
C TYR A 525 -6.04 -30.37 -1.03
N GLY A 526 -5.28 -31.31 -1.56
CA GLY A 526 -4.72 -32.43 -0.84
C GLY A 526 -3.27 -32.65 -1.23
N ALA A 527 -2.39 -32.91 -0.27
CA ALA A 527 -0.97 -33.13 -0.54
C ALA A 527 -0.38 -34.16 0.41
N ILE A 528 0.65 -34.87 -0.06
CA ILE A 528 1.44 -35.81 0.70
C ILE A 528 2.93 -35.54 0.52
N GLU A 529 3.66 -35.65 1.59
CA GLU A 529 5.12 -35.54 1.63
C GLU A 529 5.69 -36.83 2.18
N LEU A 530 6.53 -37.49 1.35
CA LEU A 530 7.13 -38.80 1.60
C LEU A 530 8.66 -38.64 1.67
N PRO A 531 9.28 -38.67 2.87
CA PRO A 531 10.72 -38.69 3.01
C PRO A 531 11.26 -40.10 2.68
N MET A 532 11.94 -40.24 1.52
CA MET A 532 12.48 -41.52 1.04
C MET A 532 14.01 -41.47 1.03
N GLY A 533 14.64 -41.71 2.17
CA GLY A 533 16.09 -41.65 2.32
C GLY A 533 16.67 -40.27 2.03
N LYS A 534 17.36 -40.11 0.90
CA LYS A 534 17.93 -38.81 0.46
C LYS A 534 16.93 -37.96 -0.36
N PHE A 535 15.79 -38.52 -0.73
CA PHE A 535 14.77 -37.85 -1.52
C PHE A 535 13.58 -37.49 -0.64
N ASN A 536 12.97 -36.35 -0.93
CA ASN A 536 11.69 -35.97 -0.37
C ASN A 536 10.70 -35.82 -1.53
N VAL A 537 9.72 -36.71 -1.62
CA VAL A 537 8.71 -36.71 -2.66
C VAL A 537 7.50 -35.93 -2.14
N TYR A 538 7.14 -34.85 -2.83
CA TYR A 538 5.97 -34.04 -2.53
C TYR A 538 5.00 -34.10 -3.71
N ALA A 539 3.78 -34.54 -3.45
CA ALA A 539 2.74 -34.66 -4.46
C ALA A 539 1.40 -34.16 -3.91
N GLY A 540 0.58 -33.58 -4.77
CA GLY A 540 -0.74 -33.08 -4.40
C GLY A 540 -1.46 -32.39 -5.54
N LEU A 541 -2.74 -32.06 -5.32
CA LEU A 541 -3.58 -31.26 -6.20
C LEU A 541 -4.43 -30.28 -5.37
#